data_32d3e99c53439df19abcd15db4863a43
#
_entry.id   32d3e99c53439df19abcd15db4863a43
#
_cell.length_a   1.000
_cell.length_b   1.000
_cell.length_c   1.000
_cell.angle_alpha   90.00
_cell.angle_beta   90.00
_cell.angle_gamma   90.00
#
_symmetry.space_group_name_H-M   'P 1'
#
loop_
_entity.id
_entity.type
_entity.pdbx_description
1 polymer ?
#
loop_
_entity_poly.entity_id
_entity_poly.type
_entity_poly.pdbx_seq_one_letter_code
_entity_poly.pdbx_strand_id
1 'polypeptide(L)'
;FQSLFQFFPTMKKYLLILAAILLLWSCIAEDRTECTNPRGVFVSLTVRPERMSSVTRSADETAIRDLNLYLYDDNGNVVLHRYQTSATLRFECLPGDYRMCIAANLGRDLGDNPLWEDFTVTHADEYDVLPMAYEGDITIIPSADGMLTLPAVEVQRCVSKISYNITVTPAVADIELRSVQLFSVLRSVSVFDMAAAPSDDPDDYTDCPE
;
A
#
# COMPACT_ATOMS: atom_id res chain seq x y z
N PHE A 1 -22.42 -72.93 45.36
CA PHE A 1 -21.52 -72.44 44.23
C PHE A 1 -22.27 -71.81 43.09
N GLN A 2 -23.59 -71.61 43.15
CA GLN A 2 -24.40 -71.02 42.05
C GLN A 2 -24.79 -69.54 42.20
N SER A 3 -24.44 -68.86 43.29
CA SER A 3 -24.87 -67.48 43.53
C SER A 3 -23.84 -66.37 43.04
N LEU A 4 -22.65 -66.80 42.60
CA LEU A 4 -21.63 -65.88 42.19
C LEU A 4 -21.69 -65.47 40.70
N PHE A 5 -22.51 -66.13 39.88
CA PHE A 5 -22.55 -65.94 38.43
C PHE A 5 -23.61 -64.94 37.95
N GLN A 6 -24.51 -64.52 38.86
CA GLN A 6 -25.57 -63.54 38.44
C GLN A 6 -25.20 -62.07 38.61
N PHE A 7 -24.07 -61.75 39.20
CA PHE A 7 -23.63 -60.36 39.39
C PHE A 7 -22.85 -59.81 38.21
N PHE A 8 -22.40 -60.62 37.27
CA PHE A 8 -21.58 -60.20 36.13
C PHE A 8 -22.28 -59.39 35.04
N PRO A 9 -23.57 -59.61 34.70
CA PRO A 9 -24.19 -58.82 33.61
C PRO A 9 -24.54 -57.39 34.01
N THR A 10 -24.82 -57.14 35.30
CA THR A 10 -25.12 -55.80 35.80
C THR A 10 -23.87 -54.93 35.90
N MET A 11 -22.76 -55.47 36.36
CA MET A 11 -21.47 -54.74 36.41
C MET A 11 -20.95 -54.30 35.01
N LYS A 12 -21.13 -55.14 33.98
CA LYS A 12 -20.77 -54.79 32.63
C LYS A 12 -21.57 -53.56 32.08
N LYS A 13 -22.87 -53.52 32.45
CA LYS A 13 -23.70 -52.33 32.04
C LYS A 13 -23.27 -51.05 32.73
N TYR A 14 -22.93 -51.10 34.00
CA TYR A 14 -22.43 -49.92 34.73
C TYR A 14 -21.03 -49.52 34.27
N LEU A 15 -20.17 -50.49 33.92
CA LEU A 15 -18.84 -50.20 33.36
C LEU A 15 -18.92 -49.53 32.01
N LEU A 16 -19.86 -49.96 31.15
CA LEU A 16 -20.10 -49.31 29.84
C LEU A 16 -20.69 -47.91 29.99
N ILE A 17 -21.59 -47.70 30.97
CA ILE A 17 -22.14 -46.37 31.25
C ILE A 17 -21.06 -45.44 31.80
N LEU A 18 -20.20 -45.92 32.70
CA LEU A 18 -19.08 -45.14 33.24
C LEU A 18 -18.07 -44.81 32.16
N ALA A 19 -17.75 -45.74 31.26
CA ALA A 19 -16.89 -45.50 30.12
C ALA A 19 -17.49 -44.48 29.14
N ALA A 20 -18.80 -44.53 28.90
CA ALA A 20 -19.51 -43.57 28.07
C ALA A 20 -19.50 -42.13 28.68
N ILE A 21 -19.65 -42.04 30.02
CA ILE A 21 -19.59 -40.76 30.74
C ILE A 21 -18.16 -40.19 30.69
N LEU A 22 -17.12 -41.03 30.83
CA LEU A 22 -15.73 -40.61 30.73
C LEU A 22 -15.36 -40.16 29.31
N LEU A 23 -15.92 -40.78 28.28
CA LEU A 23 -15.74 -40.34 26.88
C LEU A 23 -16.46 -39.01 26.58
N LEU A 24 -17.61 -38.77 27.23
CA LEU A 24 -18.30 -37.47 27.08
C LEU A 24 -17.58 -36.35 27.82
N TRP A 25 -16.85 -36.62 28.88
CA TRP A 25 -16.02 -35.64 29.57
C TRP A 25 -14.71 -35.33 28.82
N SER A 26 -14.22 -36.24 28.01
CA SER A 26 -13.04 -36.02 27.17
C SER A 26 -13.27 -35.00 26.05
N CYS A 27 -14.54 -34.73 25.67
CA CYS A 27 -14.86 -33.74 24.64
C CYS A 27 -15.09 -32.30 25.18
N ILE A 28 -15.00 -32.07 26.51
CA ILE A 28 -15.28 -30.75 27.10
C ILE A 28 -13.98 -30.02 27.53
N ALA A 29 -12.83 -30.70 27.46
CA ALA A 29 -11.53 -30.06 27.58
C ALA A 29 -10.98 -29.72 26.18
N GLU A 30 -11.78 -29.09 25.33
CA GLU A 30 -11.16 -28.15 24.40
C GLU A 30 -10.60 -27.04 25.28
N ASP A 31 -9.30 -27.13 25.53
CA ASP A 31 -8.50 -25.97 25.88
C ASP A 31 -8.92 -24.87 24.90
N ARG A 32 -9.71 -23.94 25.43
CA ARG A 32 -9.71 -22.59 24.87
C ARG A 32 -8.35 -21.97 25.23
N THR A 33 -7.25 -22.57 24.80
CA THR A 33 -6.15 -21.76 24.33
C THR A 33 -6.82 -20.91 23.29
N GLU A 34 -7.14 -19.69 23.69
CA GLU A 34 -7.42 -18.61 22.78
C GLU A 34 -6.51 -18.86 21.58
N CYS A 35 -7.10 -19.23 20.45
CA CYS A 35 -6.42 -19.12 19.21
C CYS A 35 -6.13 -17.63 19.09
N THR A 36 -5.00 -17.20 19.64
CA THR A 36 -4.37 -15.91 19.42
C THR A 36 -3.80 -15.88 18.01
N ASN A 37 -4.55 -16.46 17.07
CA ASN A 37 -4.34 -16.15 15.69
C ASN A 37 -4.95 -14.75 15.54
N PRO A 38 -4.16 -13.70 15.42
CA PRO A 38 -4.66 -12.35 15.30
C PRO A 38 -5.63 -12.36 14.12
N ARG A 39 -6.90 -12.05 14.40
CA ARG A 39 -7.89 -11.91 13.34
C ARG A 39 -7.49 -10.73 12.49
N GLY A 40 -7.51 -10.90 11.18
CA GLY A 40 -7.32 -9.81 10.26
C GLY A 40 -8.29 -8.68 10.55
N VAL A 41 -7.85 -7.45 10.35
CA VAL A 41 -8.66 -6.24 10.47
C VAL A 41 -8.94 -5.74 9.06
N PHE A 42 -10.21 -5.47 8.76
CA PHE A 42 -10.59 -4.81 7.51
C PHE A 42 -10.29 -3.32 7.63
N VAL A 43 -9.32 -2.88 6.86
CA VAL A 43 -8.83 -1.50 6.85
C VAL A 43 -9.45 -0.75 5.69
N SER A 44 -9.96 0.45 5.96
CA SER A 44 -10.38 1.43 4.96
C SER A 44 -9.43 2.63 4.98
N LEU A 45 -8.86 2.97 3.84
CA LEU A 45 -7.91 4.07 3.65
C LEU A 45 -8.36 4.95 2.49
N THR A 46 -8.35 6.26 2.68
CA THR A 46 -8.57 7.23 1.59
C THR A 46 -7.26 7.95 1.29
N VAL A 47 -6.88 7.96 0.02
CA VAL A 47 -5.69 8.66 -0.48
C VAL A 47 -6.15 9.93 -1.19
N ARG A 48 -5.46 11.02 -0.96
CA ARG A 48 -5.74 12.30 -1.63
C ARG A 48 -4.44 13.02 -1.97
N PRO A 49 -4.43 13.84 -3.02
CA PRO A 49 -3.27 14.69 -3.30
C PRO A 49 -3.05 15.71 -2.20
N GLU A 50 -1.80 16.03 -1.93
CA GLU A 50 -1.44 17.12 -1.03
C GLU A 50 -2.04 18.45 -1.52
N ARG A 51 -2.62 19.19 -0.57
CA ARG A 51 -3.17 20.52 -0.84
C ARG A 51 -2.03 21.53 -0.97
N MET A 52 -1.68 21.87 -2.20
CA MET A 52 -0.76 22.97 -2.43
C MET A 52 -1.51 24.29 -2.64
N SER A 53 -0.99 25.35 -2.06
CA SER A 53 -1.61 26.70 -2.01
C SER A 53 -1.56 27.49 -3.34
N SER A 54 -1.13 26.92 -4.47
CA SER A 54 -0.99 27.67 -5.73
C SER A 54 -2.23 27.59 -6.63
N VAL A 55 -2.62 28.75 -7.15
CA VAL A 55 -3.91 29.10 -7.75
C VAL A 55 -4.14 28.60 -9.19
N THR A 56 -3.20 27.86 -9.82
CA THR A 56 -3.23 27.62 -11.28
C THR A 56 -3.17 26.14 -11.66
N ARG A 57 -4.00 25.28 -11.03
CA ARG A 57 -4.00 23.86 -11.38
C ARG A 57 -5.33 23.42 -11.94
N SER A 58 -5.28 22.66 -13.03
CA SER A 58 -6.46 21.98 -13.54
C SER A 58 -6.86 20.84 -12.56
N ALA A 59 -8.15 20.56 -12.43
CA ALA A 59 -8.64 19.47 -11.60
C ALA A 59 -8.07 18.10 -12.05
N ASP A 60 -7.73 17.94 -13.31
CA ASP A 60 -7.15 16.71 -13.87
C ASP A 60 -5.74 16.43 -13.35
N GLU A 61 -4.95 17.46 -13.05
CA GLU A 61 -3.57 17.29 -12.54
C GLU A 61 -3.53 16.82 -11.07
N THR A 62 -4.65 16.85 -10.38
CA THR A 62 -4.78 16.42 -8.98
C THR A 62 -5.53 15.09 -8.82
N ALA A 63 -5.97 14.49 -9.93
CA ALA A 63 -6.69 13.23 -9.89
C ALA A 63 -5.77 12.08 -9.52
N ILE A 64 -6.26 11.15 -8.70
CA ILE A 64 -5.67 9.83 -8.49
C ILE A 64 -6.38 8.87 -9.41
N ARG A 65 -5.70 8.36 -10.43
CA ARG A 65 -6.25 7.42 -11.41
C ARG A 65 -5.93 5.98 -11.11
N ASP A 66 -4.75 5.74 -10.57
CA ASP A 66 -4.31 4.43 -10.10
C ASP A 66 -3.39 4.60 -8.89
N LEU A 67 -3.27 3.54 -8.11
CA LEU A 67 -2.31 3.50 -7.03
C LEU A 67 -1.88 2.06 -6.71
N ASN A 68 -0.62 1.94 -6.32
CA ASN A 68 -0.01 0.77 -5.72
C ASN A 68 0.20 1.06 -4.23
N LEU A 69 -0.40 0.26 -3.36
CA LEU A 69 -0.18 0.29 -1.93
C LEU A 69 0.69 -0.90 -1.53
N TYR A 70 1.74 -0.63 -0.77
CA TYR A 70 2.57 -1.65 -0.13
C TYR A 70 2.58 -1.44 1.37
N LEU A 71 2.50 -2.55 2.11
CA LEU A 71 2.85 -2.60 3.53
C LEU A 71 4.06 -3.48 3.69
N TYR A 72 5.07 -2.97 4.37
CA TYR A 72 6.29 -3.68 4.70
C TYR A 72 6.33 -3.95 6.20
N ASP A 73 6.83 -5.13 6.57
CA ASP A 73 7.15 -5.47 7.97
C ASP A 73 8.47 -4.82 8.40
N ASP A 74 8.82 -4.99 9.69
CA ASP A 74 10.08 -4.48 10.26
C ASP A 74 11.35 -5.07 9.61
N ASN A 75 11.21 -6.16 8.87
CA ASN A 75 12.32 -6.79 8.13
C ASN A 75 12.43 -6.29 6.68
N GLY A 76 11.52 -5.42 6.26
CA GLY A 76 11.44 -4.90 4.90
C GLY A 76 10.79 -5.86 3.90
N ASN A 77 10.07 -6.91 4.37
CA ASN A 77 9.31 -7.79 3.49
C ASN A 77 7.95 -7.18 3.18
N VAL A 78 7.50 -7.32 1.93
CA VAL A 78 6.14 -6.97 1.54
C VAL A 78 5.16 -7.95 2.18
N VAL A 79 4.29 -7.46 3.05
CA VAL A 79 3.22 -8.23 3.68
C VAL A 79 1.87 -8.03 3.01
N LEU A 80 1.72 -6.94 2.29
CA LEU A 80 0.53 -6.61 1.51
C LEU A 80 0.90 -5.77 0.30
N HIS A 81 0.35 -6.13 -0.86
CA HIS A 81 0.29 -5.29 -2.05
C HIS A 81 -1.16 -5.18 -2.52
N ARG A 82 -1.52 -3.97 -2.99
CA ARG A 82 -2.82 -3.70 -3.64
C ARG A 82 -2.64 -2.68 -4.75
N TYR A 83 -3.04 -3.07 -5.96
CA TYR A 83 -3.21 -2.17 -7.09
C TYR A 83 -4.68 -1.89 -7.34
N GLN A 84 -5.03 -0.63 -7.58
CA GLN A 84 -6.40 -0.27 -7.95
C GLN A 84 -6.49 1.11 -8.61
N THR A 85 -7.65 1.36 -9.28
CA THR A 85 -7.95 2.61 -10.00
C THR A 85 -8.89 3.53 -9.22
N SER A 86 -8.84 3.45 -7.90
CA SER A 86 -9.68 4.24 -6.97
C SER A 86 -8.84 4.83 -5.86
N ALA A 87 -9.15 6.05 -5.45
CA ALA A 87 -8.50 6.73 -4.32
C ALA A 87 -8.89 6.18 -2.93
N THR A 88 -9.83 5.24 -2.84
CA THR A 88 -10.23 4.60 -1.58
C THR A 88 -9.89 3.13 -1.62
N LEU A 89 -9.00 2.70 -0.72
CA LEU A 89 -8.56 1.32 -0.57
C LEU A 89 -9.34 0.62 0.53
N ARG A 90 -9.58 -0.68 0.31
CA ARG A 90 -10.07 -1.59 1.35
C ARG A 90 -9.24 -2.87 1.29
N PHE A 91 -8.69 -3.26 2.42
CA PHE A 91 -7.86 -4.46 2.51
C PHE A 91 -7.98 -5.09 3.90
N GLU A 92 -7.60 -6.35 4.00
CA GLU A 92 -7.49 -7.05 5.27
C GLU A 92 -6.00 -7.19 5.61
N CYS A 93 -5.63 -6.86 6.85
CA CYS A 93 -4.28 -6.98 7.33
C CYS A 93 -4.29 -7.42 8.80
N LEU A 94 -3.23 -8.07 9.25
CA LEU A 94 -3.05 -8.39 10.66
C LEU A 94 -2.75 -7.12 11.46
N PRO A 95 -3.13 -7.06 12.75
CA PRO A 95 -2.67 -6.01 13.64
C PRO A 95 -1.14 -6.00 13.75
N GLY A 96 -0.55 -4.81 13.74
CA GLY A 96 0.91 -4.64 13.80
C GLY A 96 1.34 -3.26 13.33
N ASP A 97 2.64 -3.03 13.40
CA ASP A 97 3.30 -1.85 12.87
C ASP A 97 3.86 -2.15 11.48
N TYR A 98 3.66 -1.23 10.55
CA TYR A 98 4.05 -1.39 9.16
C TYR A 98 4.59 -0.08 8.59
N ARG A 99 5.53 -0.18 7.67
CA ARG A 99 5.89 0.92 6.78
C ARG A 99 4.96 0.88 5.58
N MET A 100 4.21 1.94 5.36
CA MET A 100 3.29 2.07 4.23
C MET A 100 3.92 2.91 3.12
N CYS A 101 3.95 2.36 1.91
CA CYS A 101 4.39 3.04 0.70
C CYS A 101 3.23 3.07 -0.30
N ILE A 102 2.92 4.25 -0.82
CA ILE A 102 1.90 4.45 -1.84
C ILE A 102 2.53 5.15 -3.03
N ALA A 103 2.45 4.52 -4.20
CA ALA A 103 2.82 5.12 -5.48
C ALA A 103 1.55 5.26 -6.33
N ALA A 104 1.19 6.49 -6.69
CA ALA A 104 0.00 6.80 -7.46
C ALA A 104 0.33 7.36 -8.84
N ASN A 105 -0.55 7.09 -9.81
CA ASN A 105 -0.44 7.59 -11.18
C ASN A 105 0.79 7.08 -11.95
N LEU A 106 1.23 5.84 -11.68
CA LEU A 106 2.27 5.20 -12.47
C LEU A 106 1.72 4.49 -13.72
N GLY A 107 0.39 4.38 -13.85
CA GLY A 107 -0.28 3.77 -14.99
C GLY A 107 -0.14 2.25 -15.08
N ARG A 108 0.46 1.61 -14.05
CA ARG A 108 0.74 0.18 -14.05
C ARG A 108 0.71 -0.42 -12.66
N ASP A 109 0.42 -1.72 -12.60
CA ASP A 109 0.62 -2.57 -11.44
C ASP A 109 2.11 -2.95 -11.35
N LEU A 110 2.75 -2.69 -10.21
CA LEU A 110 4.16 -3.02 -9.96
C LEU A 110 4.35 -4.45 -9.46
N GLY A 111 3.26 -5.19 -9.18
CA GLY A 111 3.29 -6.56 -8.69
C GLY A 111 3.64 -6.71 -7.20
N ASP A 112 3.67 -7.97 -6.74
CA ASP A 112 3.79 -8.28 -5.31
C ASP A 112 5.21 -8.12 -4.74
N ASN A 113 6.24 -8.15 -5.59
CA ASN A 113 7.65 -8.05 -5.18
C ASN A 113 8.40 -7.07 -6.08
N PRO A 114 8.07 -5.77 -6.02
CA PRO A 114 8.74 -4.79 -6.84
C PRO A 114 10.21 -4.66 -6.42
N LEU A 115 11.09 -4.47 -7.39
CA LEU A 115 12.43 -3.99 -7.13
C LEU A 115 12.36 -2.50 -6.80
N TRP A 116 13.34 -2.00 -6.04
CA TRP A 116 13.36 -0.57 -5.69
C TRP A 116 13.41 0.34 -6.93
N GLU A 117 14.08 -0.11 -7.97
CA GLU A 117 14.16 0.52 -9.29
C GLU A 117 12.81 0.60 -10.03
N ASP A 118 11.82 -0.26 -9.68
CA ASP A 118 10.47 -0.18 -10.26
C ASP A 118 9.70 1.06 -9.80
N PHE A 119 10.13 1.67 -8.69
CA PHE A 119 9.56 2.90 -8.14
C PHE A 119 10.22 4.15 -8.71
N THR A 120 10.64 4.13 -9.97
CA THR A 120 11.22 5.28 -10.63
C THR A 120 10.28 5.90 -11.66
N VAL A 121 10.41 7.20 -11.85
CA VAL A 121 9.83 7.97 -12.95
C VAL A 121 10.94 8.54 -13.79
N THR A 122 10.78 8.55 -15.10
CA THR A 122 11.81 9.06 -16.03
C THR A 122 11.32 10.31 -16.75
N HIS A 123 12.24 11.14 -17.24
CA HIS A 123 11.90 12.33 -18.00
C HIS A 123 11.24 12.00 -19.36
N ALA A 124 11.46 10.79 -19.87
CA ALA A 124 10.92 10.31 -21.15
C ALA A 124 9.50 9.76 -21.02
N ASP A 125 9.01 9.55 -19.78
CA ASP A 125 7.67 9.05 -19.55
C ASP A 125 6.64 10.16 -19.79
N GLU A 126 5.62 9.84 -20.57
CA GLU A 126 4.45 10.70 -20.72
C GLU A 126 3.40 10.31 -19.69
N TYR A 127 3.09 11.24 -18.78
CA TYR A 127 2.07 11.05 -17.77
C TYR A 127 0.85 11.92 -18.05
N ASP A 128 -0.31 11.31 -18.22
CA ASP A 128 -1.59 12.04 -18.30
C ASP A 128 -1.87 12.81 -17.00
N VAL A 129 -1.47 12.22 -15.88
CA VAL A 129 -1.50 12.82 -14.54
C VAL A 129 -0.16 12.60 -13.85
N LEU A 130 0.24 13.57 -13.02
CA LEU A 130 1.57 13.52 -12.41
C LEU A 130 1.69 12.40 -11.39
N PRO A 131 2.79 11.64 -11.40
CA PRO A 131 3.11 10.65 -10.38
C PRO A 131 3.20 11.28 -8.99
N MET A 132 2.65 10.56 -8.01
CA MET A 132 2.62 10.99 -6.61
C MET A 132 3.01 9.83 -5.71
N ALA A 133 3.56 10.13 -4.53
CA ALA A 133 3.95 9.12 -3.57
C ALA A 133 3.67 9.55 -2.13
N TYR A 134 3.61 8.56 -1.27
CA TYR A 134 3.60 8.70 0.17
C TYR A 134 4.40 7.57 0.79
N GLU A 135 5.15 7.89 1.82
CA GLU A 135 5.85 6.93 2.64
C GLU A 135 5.70 7.35 4.11
N GLY A 136 5.39 6.39 4.97
CA GLY A 136 5.25 6.63 6.40
C GLY A 136 4.87 5.38 7.18
N ASP A 137 5.05 5.45 8.49
CA ASP A 137 4.72 4.35 9.38
C ASP A 137 3.24 4.37 9.75
N ILE A 138 2.64 3.19 9.86
CA ILE A 138 1.27 3.02 10.32
C ILE A 138 1.18 1.90 11.34
N THR A 139 0.27 2.05 12.29
CA THR A 139 -0.09 0.99 13.24
C THR A 139 -1.51 0.53 12.96
N ILE A 140 -1.69 -0.75 12.68
CA ILE A 140 -2.98 -1.40 12.56
C ILE A 140 -3.31 -2.03 13.91
N ILE A 141 -4.31 -1.47 14.58
CA ILE A 141 -4.74 -1.91 15.91
C ILE A 141 -5.88 -2.93 15.80
N PRO A 142 -5.98 -3.89 16.72
CA PRO A 142 -7.14 -4.76 16.83
C PRO A 142 -8.41 -3.92 17.02
N SER A 143 -9.47 -4.26 16.31
CA SER A 143 -10.77 -3.62 16.44
C SER A 143 -11.81 -4.66 16.88
N ALA A 144 -12.70 -4.27 17.79
CA ALA A 144 -13.74 -5.15 18.33
C ALA A 144 -14.76 -5.58 17.26
N ASP A 145 -15.01 -4.73 16.29
CA ASP A 145 -15.88 -4.99 15.13
C ASP A 145 -15.11 -5.52 13.90
N GLY A 146 -13.79 -5.66 14.02
CA GLY A 146 -12.93 -6.12 12.93
C GLY A 146 -12.72 -5.07 11.84
N MET A 147 -13.11 -3.80 12.04
CA MET A 147 -12.99 -2.72 11.05
C MET A 147 -12.15 -1.57 11.59
N LEU A 148 -11.27 -1.03 10.76
CA LEU A 148 -10.43 0.12 11.06
C LEU A 148 -10.49 1.11 9.90
N THR A 149 -10.83 2.37 10.20
CA THR A 149 -10.71 3.45 9.23
C THR A 149 -9.50 4.30 9.58
N LEU A 150 -8.52 4.32 8.68
CA LEU A 150 -7.32 5.15 8.82
C LEU A 150 -7.63 6.60 8.45
N PRO A 151 -6.89 7.57 9.02
CA PRO A 151 -6.90 8.94 8.53
C PRO A 151 -6.57 8.99 7.03
N ALA A 152 -7.10 9.98 6.32
CA ALA A 152 -6.75 10.14 4.92
C ALA A 152 -5.27 10.47 4.77
N VAL A 153 -4.61 9.78 3.83
CA VAL A 153 -3.20 9.98 3.50
C VAL A 153 -3.06 10.97 2.36
N GLU A 154 -2.14 11.90 2.50
CA GLU A 154 -1.83 12.89 1.47
C GLU A 154 -0.57 12.45 0.70
N VAL A 155 -0.73 12.21 -0.63
CA VAL A 155 0.38 11.87 -1.52
C VAL A 155 0.98 13.14 -2.11
N GLN A 156 2.31 13.19 -2.15
CA GLN A 156 3.10 14.30 -2.71
C GLN A 156 3.47 14.00 -4.16
N ARG A 157 3.62 15.04 -4.96
CA ARG A 157 4.07 14.89 -6.35
C ARG A 157 5.55 14.59 -6.42
N CYS A 158 5.92 13.59 -7.20
CA CYS A 158 7.31 13.21 -7.44
C CYS A 158 7.98 14.07 -8.52
N VAL A 159 7.19 14.75 -9.37
CA VAL A 159 7.67 15.52 -10.50
C VAL A 159 6.98 16.88 -10.57
N SER A 160 7.62 17.83 -11.24
CA SER A 160 7.10 19.16 -11.51
C SER A 160 6.84 19.33 -13.00
N LYS A 161 5.73 19.99 -13.35
CA LYS A 161 5.41 20.38 -14.71
C LYS A 161 5.85 21.84 -14.94
N ILE A 162 6.64 22.05 -15.96
CA ILE A 162 7.07 23.38 -16.38
C ILE A 162 6.27 23.77 -17.62
N SER A 163 5.58 24.90 -17.59
CA SER A 163 4.84 25.44 -18.73
C SER A 163 5.40 26.79 -19.11
N TYR A 164 5.72 26.97 -20.39
CA TYR A 164 6.19 28.22 -20.94
C TYR A 164 5.05 28.91 -21.68
N ASN A 165 4.86 30.19 -21.41
CA ASN A 165 3.98 31.05 -22.21
C ASN A 165 4.82 32.21 -22.78
N ILE A 166 5.18 32.09 -24.04
CA ILE A 166 6.05 33.05 -24.72
C ILE A 166 5.21 33.86 -25.71
N THR A 167 5.13 35.16 -25.49
CA THR A 167 4.41 36.07 -26.38
C THR A 167 5.41 36.96 -27.11
N VAL A 168 5.41 36.90 -28.45
CA VAL A 168 6.20 37.83 -29.30
C VAL A 168 5.36 39.05 -29.58
N THR A 169 5.84 40.23 -29.19
CA THR A 169 5.15 41.50 -29.46
C THR A 169 5.43 41.94 -30.91
N PRO A 170 4.41 42.35 -31.69
CA PRO A 170 4.58 42.73 -33.11
C PRO A 170 5.61 43.83 -33.40
N ALA A 171 6.01 44.62 -32.41
CA ALA A 171 7.03 45.67 -32.55
C ALA A 171 8.46 45.12 -32.75
N VAL A 172 8.67 43.80 -32.63
CA VAL A 172 9.96 43.13 -32.81
C VAL A 172 9.79 42.04 -33.88
N ALA A 173 9.30 42.47 -35.04
CA ALA A 173 8.84 41.60 -36.14
C ALA A 173 9.92 40.68 -36.75
N ASP A 174 11.19 40.90 -36.44
CA ASP A 174 12.31 40.12 -36.99
C ASP A 174 12.86 39.05 -36.03
N ILE A 175 12.18 38.81 -34.89
CA ILE A 175 12.58 37.78 -33.93
C ILE A 175 11.65 36.55 -34.06
N GLU A 176 12.22 35.42 -34.44
CA GLU A 176 11.57 34.14 -34.47
C GLU A 176 12.10 33.30 -33.29
N LEU A 177 11.19 32.86 -32.41
CA LEU A 177 11.55 31.86 -31.41
C LEU A 177 11.56 30.48 -32.10
N ARG A 178 12.73 29.84 -32.18
CA ARG A 178 12.88 28.57 -32.89
C ARG A 178 12.73 27.35 -31.96
N SER A 179 13.27 27.43 -30.74
CA SER A 179 13.15 26.35 -29.79
C SER A 179 13.26 26.82 -28.33
N VAL A 180 12.78 26.00 -27.41
CA VAL A 180 13.01 26.14 -25.96
C VAL A 180 13.46 24.77 -25.48
N GLN A 181 14.65 24.69 -24.91
CA GLN A 181 15.24 23.44 -24.44
C GLN A 181 15.59 23.51 -22.95
N LEU A 182 15.36 22.42 -22.23
CA LEU A 182 15.81 22.25 -20.88
C LEU A 182 17.09 21.42 -20.86
N PHE A 183 18.08 21.89 -20.12
CA PHE A 183 19.37 21.23 -19.96
C PHE A 183 19.52 20.67 -18.56
N SER A 184 20.33 19.63 -18.45
CA SER A 184 20.70 19.02 -17.16
C SER A 184 19.49 18.58 -16.32
N VAL A 185 18.56 17.89 -16.96
CA VAL A 185 17.38 17.30 -16.28
C VAL A 185 17.75 15.91 -15.81
N LEU A 186 17.36 15.53 -14.58
CA LEU A 186 17.56 14.16 -14.09
C LEU A 186 16.85 13.16 -15.00
N ARG A 187 17.54 12.09 -15.37
CA ARG A 187 17.00 11.02 -16.23
C ARG A 187 15.90 10.23 -15.55
N SER A 188 16.07 10.01 -14.25
CA SER A 188 15.10 9.27 -13.43
C SER A 188 15.12 9.78 -12.00
N VAL A 189 13.99 9.63 -11.31
CA VAL A 189 13.83 10.01 -9.90
C VAL A 189 13.09 8.89 -9.20
N SER A 190 13.56 8.47 -8.03
CA SER A 190 12.80 7.57 -7.16
C SER A 190 11.56 8.27 -6.61
N VAL A 191 10.41 7.59 -6.61
CA VAL A 191 9.17 8.14 -6.07
C VAL A 191 9.17 8.23 -4.55
N PHE A 192 10.02 7.45 -3.85
CA PHE A 192 10.08 7.40 -2.38
C PHE A 192 11.28 8.11 -1.77
N ASP A 193 12.22 8.58 -2.58
CA ASP A 193 13.41 9.29 -2.11
C ASP A 193 13.48 10.69 -2.72
N MET A 194 12.37 11.41 -2.66
CA MET A 194 12.26 12.77 -3.24
C MET A 194 13.12 13.83 -2.54
N ALA A 195 13.61 13.51 -1.34
CA ALA A 195 14.49 14.39 -0.57
C ALA A 195 15.98 14.11 -0.82
N ALA A 196 16.31 13.15 -1.70
CA ALA A 196 17.69 12.87 -2.06
C ALA A 196 18.35 14.12 -2.65
N ALA A 197 19.60 14.34 -2.26
CA ALA A 197 20.39 15.39 -2.86
C ALA A 197 20.54 15.14 -4.37
N PRO A 198 20.64 16.22 -5.20
CA PRO A 198 20.94 16.07 -6.61
C PRO A 198 22.18 15.17 -6.79
N SER A 199 22.16 14.31 -7.81
CA SER A 199 23.30 13.46 -8.12
C SER A 199 24.51 14.31 -8.55
N ASP A 200 25.70 13.93 -8.09
CA ASP A 200 26.96 14.54 -8.54
C ASP A 200 27.48 13.86 -9.83
N ASP A 201 26.81 12.77 -10.29
CA ASP A 201 27.18 12.05 -11.51
C ASP A 201 26.56 12.75 -12.74
N PRO A 202 27.36 13.26 -13.66
CA PRO A 202 26.83 13.90 -14.87
C PRO A 202 26.06 12.94 -15.79
N ASP A 203 26.27 11.62 -15.67
CA ASP A 203 25.56 10.62 -16.46
C ASP A 203 24.09 10.44 -16.01
N ASP A 204 23.74 10.93 -14.83
CA ASP A 204 22.36 10.93 -14.32
C ASP A 204 21.51 12.04 -14.94
N TYR A 205 22.12 12.92 -15.71
CA TYR A 205 21.44 14.05 -16.35
C TYR A 205 21.36 13.89 -17.86
N THR A 206 20.38 14.53 -18.44
CA THR A 206 20.17 14.60 -19.88
C THR A 206 19.60 15.97 -20.26
N ASP A 207 19.71 16.30 -21.54
CA ASP A 207 19.01 17.43 -22.11
C ASP A 207 17.69 16.94 -22.71
N CYS A 208 16.60 17.66 -22.42
CA CYS A 208 15.32 17.33 -23.04
C CYS A 208 15.39 17.68 -24.53
N PRO A 209 14.90 16.81 -25.43
CA PRO A 209 14.81 17.10 -26.85
C PRO A 209 13.94 18.36 -27.09
N GLU A 210 14.18 19.00 -28.23
CA GLU A 210 13.41 20.18 -28.72
C GLU A 210 11.96 19.82 -29.02
#